data_524bdba1556d7f28294956a9f2659fdb
#
_entry.id   524bdba1556d7f28294956a9f2659fdb
#
_cell.length_a   1.000
_cell.length_b   1.000
_cell.length_c   1.000
_cell.angle_alpha   90.00
_cell.angle_beta   90.00
_cell.angle_gamma   90.00
#
_symmetry.space_group_name_H-M   'P 1'
#
loop_
_entity.id
_entity.type
_entity.pdbx_description
1 polymer ?
#
loop_
_entity_poly.entity_id
_entity_poly.type
_entity_poly.pdbx_seq_one_letter_code
_entity_poly.pdbx_strand_id
1 'polypeptide(L)'
;CEIARVLMVSPGQLMDIQPALPKTAETAFHIPAKSPFFQAKRLYFYFYDGRYHRLKDGVIDIHEHAERPGTYVASFTLCSVSGNGCSNESYYTGNVVYSDMLIRFTFFNQLNPLEEDLLYIFNPLEMRDYTDGLLCGISSADLMPCAFRCLVTLNPQELDESLRQRLLFSKQEIRRWGKLNMLLIGNRSAEDSAFL
;
A
#
# COMPACT_ATOMS: atom_id res chain seq x y z
N CYS A 1 -47.19 -0.47 0.55
CA CYS A 1 -46.39 0.48 -0.23
C CYS A 1 -46.64 0.23 -1.71
N GLU A 2 -47.03 1.26 -2.48
CA GLU A 2 -47.40 1.18 -3.90
C GLU A 2 -46.28 0.61 -4.77
N ILE A 3 -45.02 0.96 -4.44
CA ILE A 3 -43.85 0.49 -5.15
C ILE A 3 -43.65 -1.02 -5.01
N ALA A 4 -43.88 -1.57 -3.82
CA ALA A 4 -43.81 -3.01 -3.59
C ALA A 4 -44.86 -3.78 -4.43
N ARG A 5 -46.05 -3.21 -4.59
CA ARG A 5 -47.12 -3.78 -5.40
C ARG A 5 -46.79 -3.79 -6.90
N VAL A 6 -46.18 -2.71 -7.42
CA VAL A 6 -45.78 -2.62 -8.83
C VAL A 6 -44.63 -3.61 -9.12
N LEU A 7 -43.72 -3.82 -8.18
CA LEU A 7 -42.59 -4.75 -8.31
C LEU A 7 -42.93 -6.21 -7.94
N MET A 8 -44.21 -6.47 -7.55
CA MET A 8 -44.68 -7.81 -7.11
C MET A 8 -43.81 -8.41 -5.97
N VAL A 9 -43.29 -7.57 -5.08
CA VAL A 9 -42.49 -7.98 -3.91
C VAL A 9 -43.18 -7.54 -2.63
N SER A 10 -42.93 -8.23 -1.53
CA SER A 10 -43.46 -7.77 -0.24
C SER A 10 -42.69 -6.51 0.24
N PRO A 11 -43.33 -5.63 1.04
CA PRO A 11 -42.62 -4.49 1.64
C PRO A 11 -41.35 -4.90 2.41
N GLY A 12 -41.35 -6.07 3.07
CA GLY A 12 -40.18 -6.63 3.75
C GLY A 12 -39.07 -6.97 2.78
N GLN A 13 -39.38 -7.60 1.63
CA GLN A 13 -38.39 -7.88 0.60
C GLN A 13 -37.79 -6.62 -0.03
N LEU A 14 -38.53 -5.50 -0.04
CA LEU A 14 -38.02 -4.20 -0.49
C LEU A 14 -37.09 -3.55 0.54
N MET A 15 -37.30 -3.84 1.83
CA MET A 15 -36.48 -3.37 2.92
C MET A 15 -35.26 -4.29 3.20
N ASP A 16 -35.41 -5.57 2.82
CA ASP A 16 -34.33 -6.59 2.89
C ASP A 16 -33.42 -6.61 1.65
N ILE A 17 -33.47 -5.58 0.82
CA ILE A 17 -32.35 -5.35 -0.10
C ILE A 17 -31.16 -4.97 0.76
N GLN A 18 -30.54 -5.96 1.38
CA GLN A 18 -29.08 -5.89 1.54
C GLN A 18 -28.59 -5.57 0.14
N PRO A 19 -27.91 -4.41 -0.06
CA PRO A 19 -27.23 -4.19 -1.31
C PRO A 19 -26.43 -5.48 -1.48
N ALA A 20 -26.74 -6.25 -2.53
CA ALA A 20 -25.89 -7.36 -2.89
C ALA A 20 -24.54 -6.70 -3.03
N LEU A 21 -23.75 -6.77 -1.96
CA LEU A 21 -22.33 -6.48 -2.05
C LEU A 21 -21.97 -7.20 -3.33
N PRO A 22 -21.47 -6.48 -4.35
CA PRO A 22 -21.10 -7.12 -5.59
C PRO A 22 -20.37 -8.35 -5.07
N LYS A 23 -20.92 -9.55 -5.35
CA LYS A 23 -20.20 -10.78 -5.07
C LYS A 23 -18.87 -10.44 -5.67
N THR A 24 -17.91 -10.12 -4.82
CA THR A 24 -16.56 -9.91 -5.23
C THR A 24 -16.37 -11.14 -6.05
N ALA A 25 -16.37 -10.96 -7.38
CA ALA A 25 -16.13 -12.07 -8.24
C ALA A 25 -14.92 -12.67 -7.59
N GLU A 26 -15.07 -13.87 -7.04
CA GLU A 26 -13.96 -14.74 -6.70
C GLU A 26 -13.29 -15.01 -8.04
N THR A 27 -12.74 -13.95 -8.62
CA THR A 27 -11.63 -14.07 -9.52
C THR A 27 -10.60 -14.67 -8.60
N ALA A 28 -10.54 -15.99 -8.58
CA ALA A 28 -9.36 -16.71 -8.15
C ALA A 28 -8.25 -16.07 -8.98
N PHE A 29 -7.65 -15.01 -8.43
CA PHE A 29 -6.50 -14.35 -9.05
C PHE A 29 -5.48 -15.45 -9.17
N HIS A 30 -5.20 -15.84 -10.40
CA HIS A 30 -4.20 -16.85 -10.67
C HIS A 30 -2.87 -16.23 -10.25
N ILE A 31 -2.48 -16.61 -9.04
CA ILE A 31 -1.29 -16.13 -8.38
C ILE A 31 -0.10 -16.65 -9.17
N PRO A 32 0.73 -15.78 -9.76
CA PRO A 32 1.95 -16.25 -10.36
C PRO A 32 2.80 -16.89 -9.25
N ALA A 33 2.86 -18.20 -9.22
CA ALA A 33 3.58 -18.97 -8.19
C ALA A 33 5.09 -18.64 -8.09
N LYS A 34 5.57 -17.69 -8.87
CA LYS A 34 6.98 -17.34 -9.04
C LYS A 34 7.40 -15.99 -8.46
N SER A 35 6.48 -15.11 -8.08
CA SER A 35 6.90 -13.83 -7.48
C SER A 35 7.35 -14.03 -6.04
N PRO A 36 8.59 -13.62 -5.68
CA PRO A 36 9.07 -13.74 -4.31
C PRO A 36 8.27 -12.88 -3.32
N PHE A 37 7.70 -11.75 -3.77
CA PHE A 37 6.86 -10.88 -2.95
C PHE A 37 5.52 -11.53 -2.60
N PHE A 38 5.05 -12.43 -3.43
CA PHE A 38 3.84 -13.18 -3.18
C PHE A 38 3.99 -14.21 -2.05
N GLN A 39 5.18 -14.82 -1.96
CA GLN A 39 5.47 -15.84 -0.93
C GLN A 39 6.00 -15.23 0.36
N ALA A 40 6.35 -13.95 0.34
CA ALA A 40 6.93 -13.27 1.48
C ALA A 40 5.89 -13.13 2.61
N LYS A 41 6.28 -13.54 3.81
CA LYS A 41 5.51 -13.31 5.05
C LYS A 41 5.90 -12.02 5.73
N ARG A 42 7.06 -11.46 5.38
CA ARG A 42 7.59 -10.20 5.90
C ARG A 42 8.21 -9.40 4.77
N LEU A 43 7.88 -8.10 4.75
CA LEU A 43 8.44 -7.11 3.84
C LEU A 43 9.00 -5.94 4.65
N TYR A 44 10.08 -5.33 4.13
CA TYR A 44 10.69 -4.15 4.70
C TYR A 44 10.31 -2.95 3.84
N PHE A 45 9.84 -1.89 4.48
CA PHE A 45 9.28 -0.71 3.84
C PHE A 45 10.14 0.51 4.12
N TYR A 46 10.39 1.33 3.11
CA TYR A 46 11.22 2.53 3.22
C TYR A 46 10.60 3.69 2.46
N PHE A 47 10.65 4.89 3.05
CA PHE A 47 10.29 6.12 2.37
C PHE A 47 11.11 7.29 2.89
N TYR A 48 11.15 8.38 2.12
CA TYR A 48 11.80 9.61 2.53
C TYR A 48 10.74 10.67 2.88
N ASP A 49 10.75 11.11 4.14
CA ASP A 49 9.91 12.21 4.60
C ASP A 49 10.62 13.54 4.36
N GLY A 50 10.26 14.21 3.27
CA GLY A 50 10.88 15.48 2.86
C GLY A 50 10.62 16.64 3.82
N ARG A 51 9.60 16.56 4.69
CA ARG A 51 9.32 17.60 5.69
C ARG A 51 10.34 17.61 6.82
N TYR A 52 10.73 16.42 7.23
CA TYR A 52 11.70 16.23 8.31
C TYR A 52 13.10 15.87 7.82
N HIS A 53 13.28 15.80 6.49
CA HIS A 53 14.54 15.41 5.84
C HIS A 53 15.10 14.07 6.37
N ARG A 54 14.23 13.08 6.53
CA ARG A 54 14.59 11.78 7.14
C ARG A 54 14.13 10.62 6.29
N LEU A 55 14.99 9.61 6.20
CA LEU A 55 14.59 8.27 5.84
C LEU A 55 13.80 7.66 6.99
N LYS A 56 12.73 6.98 6.66
CA LYS A 56 11.90 6.22 7.58
C LYS A 56 11.77 4.80 7.06
N ASP A 57 11.72 3.87 7.97
CA ASP A 57 11.56 2.46 7.73
C ASP A 57 10.32 1.90 8.42
N GLY A 58 9.93 0.72 8.00
CA GLY A 58 8.84 -0.02 8.59
C GLY A 58 8.88 -1.48 8.19
N VAL A 59 8.04 -2.26 8.84
CA VAL A 59 7.91 -3.70 8.60
C VAL A 59 6.45 -4.03 8.32
N ILE A 60 6.22 -4.79 7.27
CA ILE A 60 4.90 -5.33 6.91
C ILE A 60 4.96 -6.83 7.11
N ASP A 61 4.15 -7.34 8.04
CA ASP A 61 3.97 -8.78 8.24
C ASP A 61 2.64 -9.22 7.61
N ILE A 62 2.69 -10.31 6.83
CA ILE A 62 1.55 -10.82 6.05
C ILE A 62 1.17 -12.19 6.57
N HIS A 63 -0.12 -12.38 6.83
CA HIS A 63 -0.68 -13.63 7.34
C HIS A 63 -1.93 -14.02 6.54
N GLU A 64 -2.16 -15.30 6.38
CA GLU A 64 -3.42 -15.79 5.89
C GLU A 64 -4.52 -15.57 6.95
N HIS A 65 -5.71 -15.16 6.50
CA HIS A 65 -6.82 -14.91 7.40
C HIS A 65 -7.34 -16.25 7.98
N ALA A 66 -7.38 -16.36 9.31
CA ALA A 66 -7.69 -17.61 10.00
C ALA A 66 -9.05 -18.23 9.61
N GLU A 67 -10.07 -17.38 9.39
CA GLU A 67 -11.44 -17.82 9.11
C GLU A 67 -11.78 -17.81 7.60
N ARG A 68 -10.92 -17.26 6.76
CA ARG A 68 -11.14 -17.12 5.30
C ARG A 68 -9.89 -17.53 4.53
N PRO A 69 -9.71 -18.83 4.29
CA PRO A 69 -8.58 -19.34 3.50
C PRO A 69 -8.49 -18.65 2.14
N GLY A 70 -7.28 -18.37 1.69
CA GLY A 70 -7.02 -17.64 0.44
C GLY A 70 -7.18 -16.13 0.53
N THR A 71 -7.54 -15.57 1.69
CA THR A 71 -7.49 -14.13 1.95
C THR A 71 -6.33 -13.80 2.88
N TYR A 72 -5.72 -12.63 2.69
CA TYR A 72 -4.54 -12.22 3.42
C TYR A 72 -4.77 -10.92 4.16
N VAL A 73 -4.25 -10.85 5.36
CA VAL A 73 -4.21 -9.67 6.22
C VAL A 73 -2.76 -9.27 6.45
N ALA A 74 -2.53 -8.01 6.72
CA ALA A 74 -1.21 -7.51 7.04
C ALA A 74 -1.24 -6.61 8.27
N SER A 75 -0.15 -6.64 9.02
CA SER A 75 0.18 -5.61 10.00
C SER A 75 1.34 -4.79 9.47
N PHE A 76 1.31 -3.50 9.70
CA PHE A 76 2.36 -2.57 9.31
C PHE A 76 2.81 -1.78 10.54
N THR A 77 4.07 -1.89 10.88
CA THR A 77 4.73 -1.11 11.92
C THR A 77 5.65 -0.11 11.25
N LEU A 78 5.36 1.17 11.41
CA LEU A 78 6.17 2.26 10.89
C LEU A 78 7.04 2.82 12.01
N CYS A 79 8.35 2.71 11.87
CA CYS A 79 9.31 3.23 12.83
C CYS A 79 9.65 4.69 12.52
N SER A 80 9.65 5.53 13.52
CA SER A 80 10.17 6.90 13.42
C SER A 80 10.96 7.28 14.66
N VAL A 81 12.13 7.84 14.44
CA VAL A 81 12.94 8.40 15.52
C VAL A 81 12.67 9.89 15.62
N SER A 82 12.17 10.34 16.77
CA SER A 82 11.94 11.77 17.04
C SER A 82 13.26 12.55 17.18
N GLY A 83 13.18 13.89 17.13
CA GLY A 83 14.37 14.75 17.25
C GLY A 83 15.15 14.61 18.56
N ASN A 84 14.50 14.10 19.61
CA ASN A 84 15.11 13.81 20.92
C ASN A 84 15.62 12.35 21.04
N GLY A 85 15.63 11.58 19.95
CA GLY A 85 16.07 10.19 19.94
C GLY A 85 15.04 9.17 20.42
N CYS A 86 13.82 9.59 20.80
CA CYS A 86 12.75 8.66 21.13
C CYS A 86 12.22 7.97 19.88
N SER A 87 12.11 6.66 19.92
CA SER A 87 11.42 5.88 18.89
C SER A 87 9.92 5.99 19.08
N ASN A 88 9.22 6.44 18.06
CA ASN A 88 7.77 6.38 17.96
C ASN A 88 7.39 5.33 16.92
N GLU A 89 6.54 4.41 17.31
CA GLU A 89 6.01 3.37 16.42
C GLU A 89 4.54 3.64 16.17
N SER A 90 4.16 3.67 14.89
CA SER A 90 2.77 3.67 14.47
C SER A 90 2.40 2.28 13.99
N TYR A 91 1.28 1.77 14.46
CA TYR A 91 0.84 0.42 14.18
C TYR A 91 -0.48 0.42 13.41
N TYR A 92 -0.47 -0.28 12.29
CA TYR A 92 -1.59 -0.41 11.38
C TYR A 92 -1.93 -1.88 11.16
N THR A 93 -3.20 -2.16 10.91
CA THR A 93 -3.64 -3.47 10.44
C THR A 93 -4.51 -3.31 9.21
N GLY A 94 -4.56 -4.34 8.37
CA GLY A 94 -5.35 -4.21 7.15
C GLY A 94 -5.35 -5.45 6.28
N ASN A 95 -5.77 -5.26 5.04
CA ASN A 95 -5.96 -6.33 4.07
C ASN A 95 -4.94 -6.25 2.93
N VAL A 96 -4.63 -7.41 2.36
CA VAL A 96 -3.76 -7.54 1.18
C VAL A 96 -4.55 -8.13 0.03
N VAL A 97 -4.42 -7.52 -1.14
CA VAL A 97 -4.97 -8.04 -2.40
C VAL A 97 -3.84 -8.16 -3.41
N TYR A 98 -3.70 -9.35 -3.95
CA TYR A 98 -2.69 -9.67 -4.95
C TYR A 98 -3.28 -9.64 -6.35
N SER A 99 -2.50 -9.13 -7.30
CA SER A 99 -2.75 -9.28 -8.74
C SER A 99 -1.44 -9.59 -9.46
N ASP A 100 -1.52 -9.92 -10.75
CA ASP A 100 -0.35 -10.25 -11.55
C ASP A 100 0.69 -9.12 -11.58
N MET A 101 0.24 -7.87 -11.57
CA MET A 101 1.11 -6.69 -11.72
C MET A 101 1.33 -5.92 -10.43
N LEU A 102 0.38 -5.95 -9.50
CA LEU A 102 0.37 -5.12 -8.30
C LEU A 102 -0.05 -5.91 -7.08
N ILE A 103 0.51 -5.53 -5.94
CA ILE A 103 0.05 -5.94 -4.62
C ILE A 103 -0.49 -4.69 -3.94
N ARG A 104 -1.72 -4.74 -3.47
CA ARG A 104 -2.39 -3.65 -2.78
C ARG A 104 -2.57 -3.98 -1.31
N PHE A 105 -2.18 -3.06 -0.45
CA PHE A 105 -2.46 -3.08 0.97
C PHE A 105 -3.41 -1.92 1.31
N THR A 106 -4.37 -2.19 2.17
CA THR A 106 -5.21 -1.16 2.81
C THR A 106 -4.98 -1.26 4.30
N PHE A 107 -4.45 -0.20 4.90
CA PHE A 107 -4.06 -0.16 6.30
C PHE A 107 -4.91 0.84 7.08
N PHE A 108 -5.23 0.49 8.31
CA PHE A 108 -5.97 1.34 9.26
C PHE A 108 -5.12 1.52 10.51
N ASN A 109 -4.90 2.78 10.90
CA ASN A 109 -4.19 3.07 12.14
C ASN A 109 -5.02 2.62 13.33
N GLN A 110 -4.41 1.88 14.25
CA GLN A 110 -5.11 1.33 15.42
C GLN A 110 -5.47 2.39 16.46
N LEU A 111 -4.80 3.54 16.44
CA LEU A 111 -5.01 4.63 17.39
C LEU A 111 -5.82 5.79 16.79
N ASN A 112 -5.79 5.97 15.47
CA ASN A 112 -6.47 7.05 14.78
C ASN A 112 -7.32 6.51 13.62
N PRO A 113 -8.64 6.33 13.80
CA PRO A 113 -9.51 5.75 12.75
C PRO A 113 -9.62 6.58 11.46
N LEU A 114 -9.24 7.86 11.47
CA LEU A 114 -9.21 8.71 10.27
C LEU A 114 -7.99 8.46 9.39
N GLU A 115 -6.96 7.81 9.95
CA GLU A 115 -5.72 7.53 9.25
C GLU A 115 -5.82 6.17 8.55
N GLU A 116 -6.22 6.23 7.30
CA GLU A 116 -6.26 5.10 6.38
C GLU A 116 -5.19 5.29 5.32
N ASP A 117 -4.35 4.27 5.15
CA ASP A 117 -3.26 4.27 4.18
C ASP A 117 -3.50 3.20 3.11
N LEU A 118 -3.31 3.60 1.86
CA LEU A 118 -3.39 2.74 0.70
C LEU A 118 -1.99 2.60 0.08
N LEU A 119 -1.43 1.40 0.14
CA LEU A 119 -0.13 1.09 -0.44
C LEU A 119 -0.31 0.22 -1.68
N TYR A 120 0.23 0.69 -2.81
CA TYR A 120 0.42 -0.10 -4.01
C TYR A 120 1.91 -0.36 -4.23
N ILE A 121 2.29 -1.62 -4.39
CA ILE A 121 3.63 -2.00 -4.82
C ILE A 121 3.52 -2.80 -6.12
N PHE A 122 4.55 -2.72 -6.96
CA PHE A 122 4.61 -3.58 -8.13
C PHE A 122 4.90 -5.03 -7.70
N ASN A 123 4.32 -5.96 -8.44
CA ASN A 123 4.62 -7.39 -8.28
C ASN A 123 5.61 -7.80 -9.38
N PRO A 124 6.93 -7.78 -9.12
CA PRO A 124 7.91 -8.06 -10.14
C PRO A 124 7.82 -9.51 -10.58
N LEU A 125 7.71 -9.73 -11.89
CA LEU A 125 7.74 -11.06 -12.49
C LEU A 125 9.15 -11.65 -12.50
N GLU A 126 10.16 -10.79 -12.37
CA GLU A 126 11.56 -11.18 -12.29
C GLU A 126 11.94 -11.49 -10.83
N MET A 127 12.99 -12.30 -10.67
CA MET A 127 13.56 -12.60 -9.35
C MET A 127 14.33 -11.38 -8.81
N ARG A 128 13.57 -10.45 -8.22
CA ARG A 128 14.09 -9.26 -7.54
C ARG A 128 13.79 -9.34 -6.06
N ASP A 129 14.64 -8.75 -5.24
CA ASP A 129 14.45 -8.63 -3.79
C ASP A 129 13.89 -7.25 -3.37
N TYR A 130 13.58 -6.39 -4.34
CA TYR A 130 13.00 -5.06 -4.12
C TYR A 130 11.93 -4.70 -5.16
N THR A 131 11.05 -3.80 -4.78
CA THR A 131 10.04 -3.21 -5.67
C THR A 131 9.70 -1.78 -5.24
N ASP A 132 9.41 -0.93 -6.21
CA ASP A 132 8.91 0.41 -5.94
C ASP A 132 7.41 0.38 -5.63
N GLY A 133 6.93 1.40 -4.91
CA GLY A 133 5.53 1.54 -4.56
C GLY A 133 5.12 2.98 -4.32
N LEU A 134 3.83 3.15 -4.13
CA LEU A 134 3.20 4.41 -3.75
C LEU A 134 2.32 4.18 -2.52
N LEU A 135 2.62 4.91 -1.46
CA LEU A 135 1.78 5.00 -0.27
C LEU A 135 0.96 6.29 -0.36
N CYS A 136 -0.34 6.18 -0.26
CA CYS A 136 -1.27 7.30 -0.21
C CYS A 136 -2.04 7.25 1.11
N GLY A 137 -2.16 8.36 1.80
CA GLY A 137 -2.85 8.43 3.07
C GLY A 137 -2.95 9.84 3.61
N ILE A 138 -3.05 9.95 4.92
CA ILE A 138 -3.09 11.20 5.64
C ILE A 138 -1.82 11.33 6.47
N SER A 139 -1.15 12.48 6.35
CA SER A 139 -0.02 12.80 7.23
C SER A 139 -0.48 12.87 8.68
N SER A 140 0.09 12.04 9.55
CA SER A 140 -0.26 11.98 10.97
C SER A 140 0.05 13.27 11.75
N ALA A 141 0.95 14.13 11.25
CA ALA A 141 1.33 15.36 11.94
C ALA A 141 0.36 16.53 11.68
N ASP A 142 -0.10 16.69 10.45
CA ASP A 142 -0.87 17.84 9.97
C ASP A 142 -2.20 17.46 9.30
N LEU A 143 -2.55 16.17 9.33
CA LEU A 143 -3.80 15.60 8.79
C LEU A 143 -4.06 15.96 7.32
N MET A 144 -2.99 16.15 6.56
CA MET A 144 -3.08 16.51 5.15
C MET A 144 -3.00 15.26 4.27
N PRO A 145 -3.86 15.12 3.25
CA PRO A 145 -3.71 14.05 2.26
C PRO A 145 -2.34 14.13 1.58
N CYS A 146 -1.67 13.00 1.49
CA CYS A 146 -0.33 12.92 0.93
C CYS A 146 -0.08 11.61 0.21
N ALA A 147 0.96 11.59 -0.63
CA ALA A 147 1.44 10.40 -1.29
C ALA A 147 2.97 10.38 -1.30
N PHE A 148 3.54 9.23 -1.02
CA PHE A 148 4.98 9.01 -0.96
C PHE A 148 5.39 7.91 -1.93
N ARG A 149 6.51 8.13 -2.64
CA ARG A 149 7.23 7.00 -3.23
C ARG A 149 7.83 6.18 -2.09
N CYS A 150 7.72 4.87 -2.18
CA CYS A 150 8.34 3.95 -1.26
C CYS A 150 9.12 2.86 -2.00
N LEU A 151 10.05 2.25 -1.28
CA LEU A 151 10.74 1.03 -1.67
C LEU A 151 10.30 -0.06 -0.71
N VAL A 152 9.98 -1.22 -1.25
CA VAL A 152 9.67 -2.41 -0.45
C VAL A 152 10.66 -3.51 -0.82
N THR A 153 11.23 -4.16 0.18
CA THR A 153 12.28 -5.17 -0.02
C THR A 153 12.00 -6.45 0.75
N LEU A 154 12.58 -7.54 0.29
CA LEU A 154 12.52 -8.84 0.98
C LEU A 154 13.53 -8.93 2.13
N ASN A 155 14.61 -8.16 2.06
CA ASN A 155 15.68 -8.13 3.05
C ASN A 155 15.85 -6.69 3.57
N PRO A 156 16.25 -6.50 4.84
CA PRO A 156 16.49 -5.18 5.37
C PRO A 156 17.61 -4.45 4.60
N GLN A 157 17.43 -3.13 4.43
CA GLN A 157 18.40 -2.24 3.78
C GLN A 157 18.97 -1.24 4.78
N GLU A 158 20.17 -0.77 4.53
CA GLU A 158 20.75 0.33 5.28
C GLU A 158 20.11 1.67 4.90
N LEU A 159 19.89 2.52 5.90
CA LEU A 159 19.33 3.87 5.71
C LEU A 159 20.43 4.83 5.30
N ASP A 160 20.86 4.76 4.05
CA ASP A 160 21.97 5.53 3.49
C ASP A 160 21.50 6.59 2.46
N GLU A 161 22.47 7.34 1.94
CA GLU A 161 22.21 8.36 0.92
C GLU A 161 21.80 7.75 -0.42
N SER A 162 22.22 6.54 -0.75
CA SER A 162 21.81 5.84 -1.96
C SER A 162 20.32 5.52 -1.93
N LEU A 163 19.83 4.98 -0.82
CA LEU A 163 18.41 4.74 -0.58
C LEU A 163 17.61 6.05 -0.63
N ARG A 164 18.13 7.12 -0.03
CA ARG A 164 17.49 8.44 -0.08
C ARG A 164 17.34 8.93 -1.51
N GLN A 165 18.40 8.89 -2.32
CA GLN A 165 18.36 9.32 -3.72
C GLN A 165 17.35 8.51 -4.54
N ARG A 166 17.27 7.20 -4.30
CA ARG A 166 16.31 6.34 -4.95
C ARG A 166 14.85 6.74 -4.65
N LEU A 167 14.58 7.19 -3.44
CA LEU A 167 13.23 7.58 -2.98
C LEU A 167 12.82 8.99 -3.42
N LEU A 168 13.76 9.84 -3.81
CA LEU A 168 13.47 11.18 -4.29
C LEU A 168 12.85 11.15 -5.70
N PHE A 169 12.03 12.15 -5.97
CA PHE A 169 11.48 12.41 -7.30
C PHE A 169 12.47 13.23 -8.13
N SER A 170 12.75 12.77 -9.32
CA SER A 170 13.62 13.52 -10.25
C SER A 170 12.91 14.77 -10.79
N LYS A 171 13.68 15.77 -11.22
CA LYS A 171 13.14 16.98 -11.86
C LYS A 171 12.35 16.67 -13.14
N GLN A 172 12.74 15.61 -13.85
CA GLN A 172 12.04 15.19 -15.07
C GLN A 172 10.67 14.60 -14.75
N GLU A 173 10.58 13.74 -13.72
CA GLU A 173 9.31 13.18 -13.24
C GLU A 173 8.36 14.28 -12.79
N ILE A 174 8.84 15.22 -11.98
CA ILE A 174 8.02 16.37 -11.49
C ILE A 174 7.49 17.19 -12.66
N ARG A 175 8.32 17.49 -13.67
CA ARG A 175 7.90 18.22 -14.88
C ARG A 175 6.86 17.43 -15.69
N ARG A 176 7.04 16.13 -15.82
CA ARG A 176 6.10 15.24 -16.51
C ARG A 176 4.76 15.21 -15.80
N TRP A 177 4.76 15.03 -14.49
CA TRP A 177 3.52 15.00 -13.71
C TRP A 177 2.78 16.32 -13.73
N GLY A 178 3.49 17.45 -13.65
CA GLY A 178 2.87 18.77 -13.79
C GLY A 178 2.14 18.93 -15.12
N LYS A 179 2.69 18.42 -16.24
CA LYS A 179 2.02 18.44 -17.54
C LYS A 179 0.81 17.49 -17.61
N LEU A 180 0.88 16.36 -16.95
CA LEU A 180 -0.21 15.37 -16.94
C LEU A 180 -1.27 15.66 -15.87
N ASN A 181 -0.99 16.59 -14.95
CA ASN A 181 -1.77 16.82 -13.74
C ASN A 181 -2.01 15.51 -12.96
N MET A 182 -1.02 14.63 -12.93
CA MET A 182 -1.11 13.30 -12.36
C MET A 182 0.27 12.82 -11.91
N LEU A 183 0.37 12.23 -10.72
CA LEU A 183 1.58 11.57 -10.21
C LEU A 183 1.56 10.11 -10.67
N LEU A 184 2.61 9.72 -11.38
CA LEU A 184 2.81 8.34 -11.84
C LEU A 184 4.18 7.85 -11.38
N ILE A 185 4.23 6.65 -10.86
CA ILE A 185 5.50 5.97 -10.56
C ILE A 185 5.62 4.71 -11.40
N GLY A 186 6.83 4.39 -11.82
CA GLY A 186 7.18 3.14 -12.47
C GLY A 186 8.09 2.30 -11.58
N ASN A 187 8.12 1.01 -11.79
CA ASN A 187 9.06 0.11 -11.12
C ASN A 187 10.44 0.29 -11.77
N ARG A 188 11.36 0.93 -11.05
CA ARG A 188 12.70 1.25 -11.57
C ARG A 188 13.58 0.01 -11.57
N SER A 189 14.34 -0.18 -12.65
CA SER A 189 15.43 -1.15 -12.68
C SER A 189 16.65 -0.62 -11.90
N ALA A 190 17.58 -1.50 -11.58
CA ALA A 190 18.85 -1.10 -10.94
C ALA A 190 19.65 -0.14 -11.84
N GLU A 191 19.52 -0.27 -13.16
CA GLU A 191 20.20 0.57 -14.16
C GLU A 191 19.66 2.00 -14.21
N ASP A 192 18.36 2.18 -13.94
CA ASP A 192 17.72 3.51 -13.91
C ASP A 192 18.22 4.39 -12.76
N SER A 193 18.80 3.79 -11.72
CA SER A 193 19.34 4.51 -10.56
C SER A 193 20.73 5.11 -10.83
N ALA A 194 21.43 4.70 -11.88
CA ALA A 194 22.78 5.16 -12.20
C ALA A 194 22.78 6.50 -12.99
N PHE A 195 21.64 7.02 -13.41
CA PHE A 195 21.49 8.24 -14.22
C PHE A 195 20.82 9.41 -13.47
N LEU A 196 20.78 9.39 -12.15
CA LEU A 196 20.30 10.46 -11.29
C LEU A 196 21.47 11.09 -10.54
#